data_5e79562d5b12d0a6bb53909ba533d82e
#
_entry.id   5e79562d5b12d0a6bb53909ba533d82e
#
_cell.length_a   1.000
_cell.length_b   1.000
_cell.length_c   1.000
_cell.angle_alpha   90.00
_cell.angle_beta   90.00
_cell.angle_gamma   90.00
#
_symmetry.space_group_name_H-M   'P 1'
#
loop_
_entity.id
_entity.type
_entity.pdbx_description
1 polymer ?
#
loop_
_entity_poly.entity_id
_entity_poly.type
_entity_poly.pdbx_seq_one_letter_code
_entity_poly.pdbx_strand_id
1 'polypeptide(L)'
;MKMFGSVLTAVMVFVCTLASAKTIHVTNDRGGLIVAYEARYRAAAARGDHFVIDGNCLSACTMAIGIFDSKHICATPRAVLGFHSAWRPTPRGKMLVPAATDYMARWYTPAAKDWITRNGGLKPGLMYLRGPELYDVVPACEPDKA
;
A
#
# COMPACT_ATOMS: atom_id res chain seq x y z
N MET A 1 -34.65 27.02 -56.37
CA MET A 1 -34.12 25.67 -55.96
C MET A 1 -33.31 25.88 -54.71
N LYS A 2 -33.85 25.60 -53.52
CA LYS A 2 -33.14 25.76 -52.20
C LYS A 2 -32.65 24.42 -51.78
N MET A 3 -31.32 24.24 -51.75
CA MET A 3 -30.69 23.04 -51.20
C MET A 3 -30.59 23.17 -49.67
N PHE A 4 -31.32 22.34 -48.95
CA PHE A 4 -31.17 22.17 -47.49
C PHE A 4 -30.04 21.17 -47.23
N GLY A 5 -28.92 21.69 -46.73
CA GLY A 5 -27.82 20.85 -46.22
C GLY A 5 -28.15 20.31 -44.81
N SER A 6 -28.37 19.02 -44.68
CA SER A 6 -28.46 18.36 -43.38
C SER A 6 -27.09 18.24 -42.74
N VAL A 7 -26.89 18.94 -41.62
CA VAL A 7 -25.73 18.75 -40.75
C VAL A 7 -25.98 17.58 -39.83
N LEU A 8 -25.33 16.47 -40.09
CA LEU A 8 -25.33 15.31 -39.16
C LEU A 8 -24.38 15.60 -38.02
N THR A 9 -24.91 15.91 -36.83
CA THR A 9 -24.11 16.06 -35.61
C THR A 9 -23.84 14.66 -35.02
N ALA A 10 -22.62 14.16 -35.19
CA ALA A 10 -22.21 12.91 -34.56
C ALA A 10 -22.03 13.13 -33.04
N VAL A 11 -22.90 12.56 -32.23
CA VAL A 11 -22.78 12.51 -30.77
C VAL A 11 -21.79 11.39 -30.40
N MET A 12 -20.58 11.78 -29.99
CA MET A 12 -19.55 10.86 -29.51
C MET A 12 -19.89 10.45 -28.05
N VAL A 13 -20.49 9.29 -27.87
CA VAL A 13 -20.77 8.72 -26.54
C VAL A 13 -19.47 8.19 -25.95
N PHE A 14 -18.91 8.91 -24.98
CA PHE A 14 -17.76 8.48 -24.19
C PHE A 14 -18.24 7.40 -23.19
N VAL A 15 -18.04 6.14 -23.51
CA VAL A 15 -18.29 5.03 -22.56
C VAL A 15 -17.14 5.03 -21.54
N CYS A 16 -17.38 5.65 -20.39
CA CYS A 16 -16.47 5.57 -19.24
C CYS A 16 -16.59 4.17 -18.64
N THR A 17 -15.68 3.26 -18.94
CA THR A 17 -15.60 1.95 -18.28
C THR A 17 -15.14 2.17 -16.84
N LEU A 18 -16.06 2.10 -15.89
CA LEU A 18 -15.77 2.08 -14.45
C LEU A 18 -15.00 0.78 -14.15
N ALA A 19 -13.70 0.90 -13.92
CA ALA A 19 -12.92 -0.24 -13.42
C ALA A 19 -13.47 -0.60 -12.03
N SER A 20 -13.96 -1.84 -11.87
CA SER A 20 -14.47 -2.32 -10.58
C SER A 20 -13.33 -2.42 -9.57
N ALA A 21 -13.55 -1.88 -8.35
CA ALA A 21 -12.63 -2.02 -7.24
C ALA A 21 -12.39 -3.49 -6.90
N LYS A 22 -11.14 -3.85 -6.60
CA LYS A 22 -10.71 -5.21 -6.26
C LYS A 22 -10.28 -5.29 -4.81
N THR A 23 -10.28 -6.50 -4.25
CA THR A 23 -9.66 -6.76 -2.95
C THR A 23 -8.29 -7.43 -3.16
N ILE A 24 -7.26 -6.85 -2.56
CA ILE A 24 -5.90 -7.37 -2.54
C ILE A 24 -5.68 -8.03 -1.19
N HIS A 25 -5.58 -9.36 -1.16
CA HIS A 25 -5.27 -10.12 0.06
C HIS A 25 -3.77 -10.39 0.17
N VAL A 26 -3.18 -9.98 1.29
CA VAL A 26 -1.76 -10.21 1.61
C VAL A 26 -1.64 -11.21 2.73
N THR A 27 -1.23 -12.42 2.39
CA THR A 27 -1.01 -13.51 3.37
C THR A 27 0.47 -13.70 3.70
N ASN A 28 1.38 -13.43 2.75
CA ASN A 28 2.83 -13.51 2.97
C ASN A 28 3.60 -12.70 1.93
N ASP A 29 3.76 -11.41 2.17
CA ASP A 29 4.52 -10.51 1.30
C ASP A 29 5.80 -10.07 2.02
N ARG A 30 6.94 -10.45 1.49
CA ARG A 30 8.27 -10.17 2.07
C ARG A 30 8.85 -8.81 1.66
N GLY A 31 8.09 -8.04 0.87
CA GLY A 31 8.55 -6.79 0.30
C GLY A 31 9.45 -6.97 -0.92
N GLY A 32 10.02 -5.88 -1.36
CA GLY A 32 10.84 -5.85 -2.57
C GLY A 32 11.27 -4.43 -2.95
N LEU A 33 11.34 -4.15 -4.23
CA LEU A 33 11.76 -2.86 -4.75
C LEU A 33 10.74 -1.76 -4.40
N ILE A 34 11.13 -0.80 -3.59
CA ILE A 34 10.28 0.26 -3.01
C ILE A 34 9.46 0.98 -4.09
N VAL A 35 10.11 1.43 -5.17
CA VAL A 35 9.44 2.18 -6.25
C VAL A 35 8.38 1.34 -6.99
N ALA A 36 8.58 0.03 -7.11
CA ALA A 36 7.61 -0.86 -7.72
C ALA A 36 6.39 -1.07 -6.81
N TYR A 37 6.60 -1.17 -5.49
CA TYR A 37 5.52 -1.25 -4.51
C TYR A 37 4.70 0.04 -4.49
N GLU A 38 5.37 1.20 -4.44
CA GLU A 38 4.70 2.49 -4.50
C GLU A 38 3.82 2.62 -5.74
N ALA A 39 4.36 2.38 -6.93
CA ALA A 39 3.63 2.51 -8.19
C ALA A 39 2.39 1.59 -8.21
N ARG A 40 2.56 0.32 -7.82
CA ARG A 40 1.47 -0.67 -7.75
C ARG A 40 0.39 -0.27 -6.76
N TYR A 41 0.77 0.15 -5.56
CA TYR A 41 -0.18 0.50 -4.51
C TYR A 41 -0.92 1.80 -4.80
N ARG A 42 -0.23 2.81 -5.33
CA ARG A 42 -0.88 4.06 -5.75
C ARG A 42 -1.90 3.83 -6.87
N ALA A 43 -1.56 2.99 -7.84
CA ALA A 43 -2.49 2.63 -8.90
C ALA A 43 -3.71 1.87 -8.36
N ALA A 44 -3.52 0.97 -7.40
CA ALA A 44 -4.60 0.23 -6.75
C ALA A 44 -5.49 1.15 -5.90
N ALA A 45 -4.89 2.00 -5.08
CA ALA A 45 -5.62 2.98 -4.27
C ALA A 45 -6.44 3.96 -5.14
N ALA A 46 -5.87 4.41 -6.27
CA ALA A 46 -6.56 5.28 -7.21
C ALA A 46 -7.79 4.63 -7.88
N ARG A 47 -7.82 3.29 -7.97
CA ARG A 47 -9.01 2.54 -8.44
C ARG A 47 -10.04 2.31 -7.34
N GLY A 48 -9.73 2.66 -6.08
CA GLY A 48 -10.56 2.33 -4.92
C GLY A 48 -10.46 0.88 -4.48
N ASP A 49 -9.36 0.19 -4.82
CA ASP A 49 -9.14 -1.19 -4.39
C ASP A 49 -9.05 -1.27 -2.86
N HIS A 50 -9.47 -2.41 -2.30
CA HIS A 50 -9.32 -2.71 -0.88
C HIS A 50 -8.07 -3.54 -0.62
N PHE A 51 -7.36 -3.26 0.48
CA PHE A 51 -6.14 -3.93 0.88
C PHE A 51 -6.34 -4.64 2.23
N VAL A 52 -6.29 -5.95 2.22
CA VAL A 52 -6.49 -6.80 3.41
C VAL A 52 -5.17 -7.43 3.80
N ILE A 53 -4.66 -7.10 4.98
CA ILE A 53 -3.47 -7.73 5.55
C ILE A 53 -3.93 -8.94 6.38
N ASP A 54 -3.64 -10.14 5.87
CA ASP A 54 -4.07 -11.41 6.48
C ASP A 54 -2.89 -12.34 6.79
N GLY A 55 -1.75 -11.78 7.05
CA GLY A 55 -0.49 -12.46 7.35
C GLY A 55 0.68 -11.49 7.31
N ASN A 56 1.83 -11.96 6.86
CA ASN A 56 3.04 -11.16 6.81
C ASN A 56 2.99 -10.10 5.71
N CYS A 57 3.13 -8.83 6.09
CA CYS A 57 3.36 -7.70 5.21
C CYS A 57 4.65 -7.01 5.66
N LEU A 58 5.77 -7.33 4.99
CA LEU A 58 7.10 -6.96 5.45
C LEU A 58 7.75 -5.96 4.50
N SER A 59 8.66 -5.11 5.03
CA SER A 59 9.48 -4.20 4.23
C SER A 59 8.64 -3.25 3.35
N ALA A 60 8.88 -3.18 2.06
CA ALA A 60 8.14 -2.32 1.13
C ALA A 60 6.61 -2.57 1.13
N CYS A 61 6.15 -3.78 1.52
CA CYS A 61 4.73 -4.06 1.70
C CYS A 61 4.08 -3.10 2.71
N THR A 62 4.80 -2.73 3.77
CA THR A 62 4.27 -1.87 4.84
C THR A 62 3.91 -0.45 4.37
N MET A 63 4.36 -0.01 3.20
CA MET A 63 3.97 1.29 2.65
C MET A 63 2.46 1.38 2.36
N ALA A 64 1.78 0.25 2.23
CA ALA A 64 0.33 0.20 2.04
C ALA A 64 -0.42 0.98 3.13
N ILE A 65 0.07 0.99 4.38
CA ILE A 65 -0.59 1.64 5.52
C ILE A 65 -0.75 3.16 5.38
N GLY A 66 0.03 3.80 4.54
CA GLY A 66 -0.10 5.24 4.28
C GLY A 66 -0.44 5.57 2.84
N ILE A 67 -0.43 4.59 1.93
CA ILE A 67 -0.88 4.78 0.54
C ILE A 67 -2.38 4.56 0.42
N PHE A 68 -2.93 3.57 1.12
CA PHE A 68 -4.37 3.34 1.14
C PHE A 68 -5.04 4.18 2.23
N ASP A 69 -6.20 4.73 1.91
CA ASP A 69 -7.10 5.36 2.89
C ASP A 69 -7.55 4.31 3.93
N SER A 70 -7.76 4.74 5.17
CA SER A 70 -8.19 3.86 6.27
C SER A 70 -9.49 3.11 6.01
N LYS A 71 -10.32 3.58 5.08
CA LYS A 71 -11.54 2.89 4.65
C LYS A 71 -11.28 1.76 3.64
N HIS A 72 -10.08 1.75 3.06
CA HIS A 72 -9.68 0.83 2.01
C HIS A 72 -8.54 -0.11 2.43
N ILE A 73 -8.15 -0.11 3.70
CA ILE A 73 -7.16 -1.02 4.25
C ILE A 73 -7.63 -1.55 5.60
N CYS A 74 -7.41 -2.84 5.84
CA CYS A 74 -7.66 -3.44 7.16
C CYS A 74 -6.70 -4.59 7.45
N ALA A 75 -6.60 -4.96 8.72
CA ALA A 75 -5.78 -6.07 9.22
C ALA A 75 -6.63 -7.12 9.92
N THR A 76 -6.41 -8.39 9.58
CA THR A 76 -6.99 -9.52 10.32
C THR A 76 -6.20 -9.82 11.59
N PRO A 77 -6.69 -10.68 12.50
CA PRO A 77 -5.92 -11.10 13.68
C PRO A 77 -4.60 -11.83 13.35
N ARG A 78 -4.42 -12.31 12.11
CA ARG A 78 -3.18 -12.97 11.65
C ARG A 78 -2.15 -11.99 11.09
N ALA A 79 -2.53 -10.72 10.92
CA ALA A 79 -1.68 -9.72 10.30
C ALA A 79 -0.41 -9.43 11.11
N VAL A 80 0.69 -9.28 10.40
CA VAL A 80 1.99 -8.89 10.95
C VAL A 80 2.62 -7.86 10.03
N LEU A 81 2.91 -6.66 10.54
CA LEU A 81 3.72 -5.68 9.85
C LEU A 81 5.19 -5.82 10.25
N GLY A 82 6.08 -5.86 9.26
CA GLY A 82 7.52 -5.97 9.50
C GLY A 82 8.27 -4.77 8.94
N PHE A 83 8.84 -3.96 9.83
CA PHE A 83 9.59 -2.75 9.49
C PHE A 83 11.10 -2.96 9.62
N HIS A 84 11.88 -2.41 8.71
CA HIS A 84 13.34 -2.38 8.80
C HIS A 84 13.92 -1.28 7.92
N SER A 85 15.23 -1.00 8.08
CA SER A 85 15.97 -0.10 7.19
C SER A 85 16.12 -0.70 5.80
N ALA A 86 15.92 0.11 4.76
CA ALA A 86 16.12 -0.32 3.37
C ALA A 86 17.60 -0.68 3.10
N TRP A 87 17.81 -1.67 2.26
CA TRP A 87 19.13 -2.12 1.86
C TRP A 87 19.15 -2.52 0.38
N ARG A 88 20.35 -2.60 -0.17
CA ARG A 88 20.60 -3.17 -1.51
C ARG A 88 21.61 -4.31 -1.42
N PRO A 89 21.52 -5.33 -2.29
CA PRO A 89 22.50 -6.38 -2.35
C PRO A 89 23.83 -5.84 -2.89
N THR A 90 24.93 -6.37 -2.35
CA THR A 90 26.30 -6.14 -2.86
C THR A 90 27.05 -7.46 -2.85
N PRO A 91 28.21 -7.59 -3.55
CA PRO A 91 29.04 -8.79 -3.47
C PRO A 91 29.50 -9.14 -2.05
N ARG A 92 29.50 -8.15 -1.13
CA ARG A 92 29.89 -8.32 0.28
C ARG A 92 28.71 -8.48 1.24
N GLY A 93 27.48 -8.65 0.73
CA GLY A 93 26.26 -8.76 1.52
C GLY A 93 25.32 -7.58 1.35
N LYS A 94 24.54 -7.27 2.37
CA LYS A 94 23.57 -6.17 2.37
C LYS A 94 24.23 -4.84 2.70
N MET A 95 23.96 -3.81 1.90
CA MET A 95 24.38 -2.44 2.19
C MET A 95 23.12 -1.60 2.50
N LEU A 96 23.11 -0.94 3.64
CA LEU A 96 22.02 -0.04 4.03
C LEU A 96 21.99 1.18 3.11
N VAL A 97 20.75 1.65 2.82
CA VAL A 97 20.49 2.82 1.98
C VAL A 97 19.60 3.77 2.76
N PRO A 98 20.18 4.70 3.57
CA PRO A 98 19.40 5.62 4.41
C PRO A 98 18.37 6.41 3.61
N ALA A 99 18.71 6.98 2.48
CA ALA A 99 17.78 7.73 1.64
C ALA A 99 16.57 6.89 1.16
N ALA A 100 16.75 5.59 0.91
CA ALA A 100 15.66 4.70 0.57
C ALA A 100 14.81 4.35 1.81
N THR A 101 15.42 4.27 2.99
CA THR A 101 14.72 4.10 4.27
C THR A 101 13.81 5.31 4.53
N ASP A 102 14.35 6.52 4.40
CA ASP A 102 13.59 7.76 4.58
C ASP A 102 12.48 7.90 3.54
N TYR A 103 12.75 7.48 2.31
CA TYR A 103 11.76 7.47 1.25
C TYR A 103 10.59 6.55 1.58
N MET A 104 10.85 5.32 2.00
CA MET A 104 9.83 4.35 2.41
C MET A 104 9.04 4.86 3.63
N ALA A 105 9.74 5.42 4.62
CA ALA A 105 9.13 5.92 5.86
C ALA A 105 8.18 7.12 5.66
N ARG A 106 8.26 7.81 4.52
CA ARG A 106 7.29 8.87 4.18
C ARG A 106 5.85 8.35 4.07
N TRP A 107 5.70 7.09 3.69
CA TRP A 107 4.41 6.42 3.56
C TRP A 107 3.87 5.86 4.88
N TYR A 108 4.59 6.00 5.99
CA TYR A 108 4.10 5.52 7.27
C TYR A 108 3.19 6.54 7.93
N THR A 109 2.08 6.04 8.48
CA THR A 109 1.15 6.85 9.28
C THR A 109 1.87 7.42 10.52
N PRO A 110 1.36 8.50 11.14
CA PRO A 110 1.89 9.00 12.42
C PRO A 110 1.97 7.90 13.48
N ALA A 111 0.93 7.09 13.64
CA ALA A 111 0.90 6.00 14.60
C ALA A 111 1.99 4.95 14.35
N ALA A 112 2.24 4.59 13.08
CA ALA A 112 3.33 3.69 12.72
C ALA A 112 4.71 4.30 13.04
N LYS A 113 4.92 5.58 12.73
CA LYS A 113 6.16 6.30 13.06
C LYS A 113 6.41 6.37 14.56
N ASP A 114 5.38 6.63 15.34
CA ASP A 114 5.46 6.67 16.79
C ASP A 114 5.80 5.28 17.36
N TRP A 115 5.17 4.24 16.86
CA TRP A 115 5.50 2.86 17.25
C TRP A 115 6.96 2.51 16.91
N ILE A 116 7.42 2.80 15.70
CA ILE A 116 8.80 2.58 15.26
C ILE A 116 9.79 3.34 16.17
N THR A 117 9.49 4.59 16.50
CA THR A 117 10.34 5.43 17.36
C THR A 117 10.43 4.86 18.77
N ARG A 118 9.31 4.48 19.38
CA ARG A 118 9.29 3.84 20.71
C ARG A 118 10.05 2.52 20.75
N ASN A 119 10.16 1.82 19.62
CA ASN A 119 10.90 0.55 19.50
C ASN A 119 12.35 0.73 19.00
N GLY A 120 12.89 1.96 19.07
CA GLY A 120 14.30 2.28 18.82
C GLY A 120 14.65 2.55 17.36
N GLY A 121 13.66 2.98 16.55
CA GLY A 121 13.84 3.38 15.15
C GLY A 121 13.99 2.22 14.18
N LEU A 122 14.02 2.52 12.88
CA LEU A 122 14.24 1.51 11.85
C LEU A 122 15.65 0.94 11.94
N LYS A 123 15.76 -0.37 11.95
CA LYS A 123 17.00 -1.16 12.13
C LYS A 123 17.27 -2.03 10.91
N PRO A 124 18.48 -2.57 10.71
CA PRO A 124 18.76 -3.54 9.66
C PRO A 124 17.93 -4.82 9.75
N GLY A 125 17.57 -5.24 10.97
CA GLY A 125 16.69 -6.38 11.22
C GLY A 125 15.21 -5.97 11.23
N LEU A 126 14.34 -6.93 10.95
CA LEU A 126 12.89 -6.74 11.00
C LEU A 126 12.42 -6.52 12.44
N MET A 127 11.57 -5.52 12.62
CA MET A 127 10.76 -5.29 13.81
C MET A 127 9.31 -5.63 13.47
N TYR A 128 8.68 -6.45 14.29
CA TYR A 128 7.33 -6.96 14.01
C TYR A 128 6.28 -6.29 14.89
N LEU A 129 5.31 -5.64 14.25
CA LEU A 129 4.10 -5.12 14.87
C LEU A 129 2.94 -6.09 14.62
N ARG A 130 2.33 -6.57 15.68
CA ARG A 130 1.25 -7.55 15.66
C ARG A 130 0.41 -7.49 16.95
N GLY A 131 -0.71 -8.20 16.96
CA GLY A 131 -1.59 -8.21 18.12
C GLY A 131 -2.35 -6.89 18.32
N PRO A 132 -2.74 -6.54 19.53
CA PRO A 132 -3.58 -5.37 19.80
C PRO A 132 -3.00 -4.05 19.30
N GLU A 133 -1.69 -3.84 19.46
CA GLU A 133 -1.01 -2.59 19.01
C GLU A 133 -1.07 -2.37 17.49
N LEU A 134 -1.28 -3.44 16.71
CA LEU A 134 -1.42 -3.33 15.26
C LEU A 134 -2.64 -2.47 14.89
N TYR A 135 -3.71 -2.56 15.67
CA TYR A 135 -4.95 -1.85 15.40
C TYR A 135 -4.91 -0.35 15.70
N ASP A 136 -3.86 0.12 16.37
CA ASP A 136 -3.55 1.55 16.47
C ASP A 136 -3.01 2.10 15.13
N VAL A 137 -2.47 1.22 14.28
CA VAL A 137 -1.82 1.61 13.01
C VAL A 137 -2.70 1.32 11.80
N VAL A 138 -3.42 0.20 11.82
CA VAL A 138 -4.30 -0.26 10.73
C VAL A 138 -5.64 -0.71 11.32
N PRO A 139 -6.78 -0.27 10.78
CA PRO A 139 -8.09 -0.73 11.27
C PRO A 139 -8.23 -2.25 11.24
N ALA A 140 -8.93 -2.82 12.21
CA ALA A 140 -9.33 -4.22 12.14
C ALA A 140 -10.29 -4.45 10.96
N CYS A 141 -10.17 -5.59 10.28
CA CYS A 141 -11.15 -5.97 9.27
C CYS A 141 -12.50 -6.27 9.92
N GLU A 142 -13.56 -5.76 9.31
CA GLU A 142 -14.92 -6.21 9.61
C GLU A 142 -15.07 -7.70 9.21
N PRO A 143 -15.92 -8.48 9.90
CA PRO A 143 -16.06 -9.92 9.64
C PRO A 143 -16.35 -10.28 8.17
N ASP A 144 -17.03 -9.42 7.45
CA ASP A 144 -17.44 -9.62 6.06
C ASP A 144 -16.33 -9.24 5.04
N LYS A 145 -15.20 -8.68 5.51
CA LYS A 145 -14.06 -8.21 4.66
C LYS A 145 -12.76 -8.97 4.92
N ALA A 146 -12.78 -9.95 5.82
CA ALA A 146 -11.60 -10.73 6.23
C ALA A 146 -11.37 -12.00 5.39
#